data_70c03d22eec88a32e2fed6e1a61ab833
#
_entry.id   70c03d22eec88a32e2fed6e1a61ab833
#
_cell.length_a   1.000
_cell.length_b   1.000
_cell.length_c   1.000
_cell.angle_alpha   90.00
_cell.angle_beta   90.00
_cell.angle_gamma   90.00
#
_symmetry.space_group_name_H-M   'P 1'
#
loop_
_entity.id
_entity.type
_entity.pdbx_description
1 polymer ?
#
loop_
_entity_poly.entity_id
_entity_poly.type
_entity_poly.pdbx_seq_one_letter_code
_entity_poly.pdbx_strand_id
1 'polypeptide(L)'
;MLKDEIKTQEQFEKGFAEFKKKYPEYKDAKPIERLNLIMRKEFAMQILKGEKKMEFRAFSEHYCNRLVDKDTSNFMNKYFGTEHEDEVFFYANYVRPVKVIHFHNYSNSWHLDVECERNDFVTLTDGDVKFLNEEYGCHELDDMLNDFNKRKEENRPLFFYFSCGKVIDTNLQL
;
A
#
# COMPACT_ATOMS: atom_id res chain seq x y z
N MET A 1 -0.31 17.37 14.13
CA MET A 1 -0.86 18.69 13.74
C MET A 1 -1.54 18.65 12.39
N LEU A 2 -0.86 18.44 11.26
CA LEU A 2 -1.51 18.44 9.93
C LEU A 2 -2.66 17.42 9.78
N LYS A 3 -2.52 16.23 10.36
CA LYS A 3 -3.60 15.21 10.36
C LYS A 3 -4.85 15.63 11.11
N ASP A 4 -4.71 16.47 12.12
CA ASP A 4 -5.84 16.94 12.94
C ASP A 4 -6.60 18.10 12.26
N GLU A 5 -5.94 18.81 11.34
CA GLU A 5 -6.50 19.94 10.61
C GLU A 5 -7.21 19.51 9.32
N ILE A 6 -6.82 18.38 8.74
CA ILE A 6 -7.36 17.87 7.47
C ILE A 6 -8.36 16.73 7.76
N LYS A 7 -9.64 17.06 7.66
CA LYS A 7 -10.75 16.14 7.95
C LYS A 7 -11.48 15.63 6.72
N THR A 8 -11.25 16.22 5.54
CA THR A 8 -11.96 15.87 4.31
C THR A 8 -10.99 15.65 3.14
N GLN A 9 -11.43 14.88 2.15
CA GLN A 9 -10.70 14.68 0.90
C GLN A 9 -10.44 16.00 0.15
N GLU A 10 -11.41 16.90 0.14
CA GLU A 10 -11.28 18.22 -0.48
C GLU A 10 -10.19 19.07 0.19
N GLN A 11 -10.12 19.06 1.53
CA GLN A 11 -9.06 19.74 2.27
C GLN A 11 -7.68 19.16 1.95
N PHE A 12 -7.58 17.84 1.84
CA PHE A 12 -6.34 17.16 1.45
C PHE A 12 -5.91 17.58 0.04
N GLU A 13 -6.80 17.53 -0.94
CA GLU A 13 -6.50 17.87 -2.34
C GLU A 13 -6.05 19.32 -2.48
N LYS A 14 -6.71 20.25 -1.77
CA LYS A 14 -6.31 21.65 -1.73
C LYS A 14 -4.92 21.83 -1.12
N GLY A 15 -4.66 21.22 0.03
CA GLY A 15 -3.36 21.26 0.70
C GLY A 15 -2.27 20.61 -0.16
N PHE A 16 -2.56 19.53 -0.85
CA PHE A 16 -1.64 18.87 -1.76
C PHE A 16 -1.29 19.74 -2.98
N ALA A 17 -2.25 20.47 -3.53
CA ALA A 17 -1.99 21.41 -4.61
C ALA A 17 -1.05 22.54 -4.16
N GLU A 18 -1.24 23.08 -2.96
CA GLU A 18 -0.33 24.08 -2.37
C GLU A 18 1.05 23.50 -2.06
N PHE A 19 1.11 22.26 -1.56
CA PHE A 19 2.35 21.52 -1.35
C PHE A 19 3.16 21.42 -2.65
N LYS A 20 2.54 21.03 -3.75
CA LYS A 20 3.21 20.93 -5.06
C LYS A 20 3.76 22.28 -5.56
N LYS A 21 3.09 23.38 -5.24
CA LYS A 21 3.59 24.73 -5.55
C LYS A 21 4.79 25.13 -4.70
N LYS A 22 4.77 24.74 -3.42
CA LYS A 22 5.86 25.02 -2.47
C LYS A 22 7.11 24.20 -2.76
N TYR A 23 6.91 22.96 -3.24
CA TYR A 23 7.97 22.00 -3.55
C TYR A 23 7.93 21.60 -5.03
N PRO A 24 8.36 22.50 -5.95
CA PRO A 24 8.27 22.24 -7.39
C PRO A 24 9.14 21.08 -7.87
N GLU A 25 10.14 20.68 -7.09
CA GLU A 25 10.98 19.50 -7.35
C GLU A 25 10.28 18.17 -7.02
N TYR A 26 9.16 18.20 -6.27
CA TYR A 26 8.39 17.00 -5.97
C TYR A 26 7.73 16.47 -7.24
N LYS A 27 7.84 15.19 -7.42
CA LYS A 27 7.12 14.43 -8.47
C LYS A 27 6.41 13.26 -7.84
N ASP A 28 5.18 13.03 -8.30
CA ASP A 28 4.42 11.85 -7.90
C ASP A 28 5.19 10.57 -8.30
N ALA A 29 5.12 9.57 -7.44
CA ALA A 29 5.68 8.25 -7.74
C ALA A 29 5.10 7.69 -9.04
N LYS A 30 5.96 7.14 -9.90
CA LYS A 30 5.56 6.61 -11.21
C LYS A 30 4.64 5.41 -11.04
N PRO A 31 3.46 5.38 -11.71
CA PRO A 31 2.56 4.25 -11.63
C PRO A 31 3.16 2.97 -12.23
N ILE A 32 2.66 1.84 -11.75
CA ILE A 32 2.91 0.50 -12.31
C ILE A 32 1.63 0.07 -13.02
N GLU A 33 1.70 -0.15 -14.34
CA GLU A 33 0.54 -0.57 -15.13
C GLU A 33 0.08 -1.98 -14.74
N ARG A 34 1.02 -2.88 -14.51
CA ARG A 34 0.76 -4.28 -14.13
C ARG A 34 1.85 -4.78 -13.19
N LEU A 35 1.46 -5.21 -12.01
CA LEU A 35 2.32 -5.84 -11.01
C LEU A 35 2.10 -7.36 -11.03
N ASN A 36 3.15 -8.13 -11.30
CA ASN A 36 3.09 -9.58 -11.26
C ASN A 36 3.40 -10.08 -9.85
N LEU A 37 2.50 -10.87 -9.26
CA LEU A 37 2.66 -11.47 -7.95
C LEU A 37 2.39 -12.97 -8.00
N ILE A 38 3.35 -13.74 -7.50
CA ILE A 38 3.17 -15.18 -7.32
C ILE A 38 2.28 -15.42 -6.11
N MET A 39 1.29 -16.31 -6.26
CA MET A 39 0.32 -16.62 -5.22
C MET A 39 -0.05 -18.11 -5.25
N ARG A 40 -0.49 -18.63 -4.12
CA ARG A 40 -1.13 -19.95 -4.05
C ARG A 40 -2.54 -19.88 -4.66
N LYS A 41 -2.91 -20.92 -5.40
CA LYS A 41 -4.22 -20.99 -6.08
C LYS A 41 -5.40 -20.80 -5.12
N GLU A 42 -5.31 -21.36 -3.91
CA GLU A 42 -6.35 -21.24 -2.88
C GLU A 42 -6.69 -19.78 -2.54
N PHE A 43 -5.67 -18.91 -2.43
CA PHE A 43 -5.88 -17.48 -2.16
C PHE A 43 -6.43 -16.75 -3.39
N ALA A 44 -5.95 -17.08 -4.57
CA ALA A 44 -6.51 -16.54 -5.82
C ALA A 44 -7.99 -16.89 -5.97
N MET A 45 -8.38 -18.10 -5.61
CA MET A 45 -9.79 -18.52 -5.60
C MET A 45 -10.62 -17.73 -4.58
N GLN A 46 -10.08 -17.40 -3.42
CA GLN A 46 -10.75 -16.55 -2.43
C GLN A 46 -10.95 -15.11 -2.97
N ILE A 47 -9.96 -14.57 -3.68
CA ILE A 47 -10.10 -13.26 -4.34
C ILE A 47 -11.18 -13.35 -5.43
N LEU A 48 -11.16 -14.37 -6.27
CA LEU A 48 -12.14 -14.56 -7.34
C LEU A 48 -13.57 -14.67 -6.81
N LYS A 49 -13.75 -15.31 -5.65
CA LYS A 49 -15.05 -15.42 -4.96
C LYS A 49 -15.46 -14.15 -4.19
N GLY A 50 -14.57 -13.18 -4.06
CA GLY A 50 -14.80 -11.98 -3.24
C GLY A 50 -14.68 -12.19 -1.73
N GLU A 51 -14.16 -13.33 -1.30
CA GLU A 51 -13.92 -13.65 0.12
C GLU A 51 -12.67 -12.97 0.66
N LYS A 52 -11.65 -12.80 -0.18
CA LYS A 52 -10.40 -12.08 0.12
C LYS A 52 -10.32 -10.83 -0.75
N LYS A 53 -10.20 -9.66 -0.11
CA LYS A 53 -10.18 -8.35 -0.79
C LYS A 53 -8.85 -7.63 -0.69
N MET A 54 -7.96 -8.11 0.16
CA MET A 54 -6.66 -7.48 0.40
C MET A 54 -5.54 -8.49 0.20
N GLU A 55 -4.44 -8.05 -0.35
CA GLU A 55 -3.19 -8.79 -0.41
C GLU A 55 -2.09 -8.01 0.31
N PHE A 56 -1.24 -8.74 1.03
CA PHE A 56 -0.12 -8.17 1.76
C PHE A 56 1.21 -8.77 1.29
N ARG A 57 2.23 -7.92 1.22
CA ARG A 57 3.60 -8.34 0.94
C ARG A 57 4.54 -7.68 1.94
N ALA A 58 5.55 -8.43 2.37
CA ALA A 58 6.56 -7.91 3.30
C ALA A 58 7.27 -6.69 2.71
N PHE A 59 7.58 -5.72 3.57
CA PHE A 59 8.41 -4.56 3.22
C PHE A 59 9.89 -4.99 3.16
N SER A 60 10.20 -5.80 2.13
CA SER A 60 11.50 -6.37 1.88
C SER A 60 12.22 -5.61 0.76
N GLU A 61 13.54 -5.78 0.67
CA GLU A 61 14.32 -5.19 -0.42
C GLU A 61 13.75 -5.54 -1.80
N HIS A 62 13.34 -6.80 -2.00
CA HIS A 62 12.73 -7.26 -3.25
C HIS A 62 11.50 -6.42 -3.64
N TYR A 63 10.57 -6.22 -2.71
CA TYR A 63 9.35 -5.45 -2.98
C TYR A 63 9.60 -3.95 -2.97
N CYS A 64 10.48 -3.43 -2.12
CA CYS A 64 10.87 -2.03 -2.14
C CYS A 64 11.48 -1.62 -3.48
N ASN A 65 12.33 -2.45 -4.07
CA ASN A 65 12.92 -2.18 -5.39
C ASN A 65 11.89 -2.09 -6.52
N ARG A 66 10.74 -2.72 -6.36
CA ARG A 66 9.65 -2.71 -7.34
C ARG A 66 8.61 -1.61 -7.08
N LEU A 67 8.32 -1.35 -5.81
CA LEU A 67 7.16 -0.57 -5.37
C LEU A 67 7.51 0.83 -4.86
N VAL A 68 8.78 1.12 -4.60
CA VAL A 68 9.22 2.44 -4.15
C VAL A 68 9.84 3.22 -5.31
N ASP A 69 9.32 4.42 -5.53
CA ASP A 69 9.92 5.37 -6.48
C ASP A 69 11.14 6.02 -5.84
N LYS A 70 12.32 5.81 -6.44
CA LYS A 70 13.59 6.27 -5.88
C LYS A 70 13.70 7.80 -5.86
N ASP A 71 13.20 8.48 -6.88
CA ASP A 71 13.27 9.94 -6.97
C ASP A 71 12.40 10.59 -5.90
N THR A 72 11.19 10.07 -5.71
CA THR A 72 10.27 10.51 -4.65
C THR A 72 10.83 10.21 -3.27
N SER A 73 11.39 9.01 -3.07
CA SER A 73 12.04 8.65 -1.80
C SER A 73 13.23 9.55 -1.49
N ASN A 74 14.07 9.85 -2.47
CA ASN A 74 15.19 10.77 -2.31
C ASN A 74 14.74 12.20 -1.97
N PHE A 75 13.67 12.66 -2.62
CA PHE A 75 13.04 13.94 -2.27
C PHE A 75 12.60 13.97 -0.80
N MET A 76 11.84 12.96 -0.36
CA MET A 76 11.37 12.88 1.02
C MET A 76 12.53 12.84 2.03
N ASN A 77 13.57 12.08 1.74
CA ASN A 77 14.72 11.92 2.62
C ASN A 77 15.50 13.23 2.84
N LYS A 78 15.46 14.19 1.92
CA LYS A 78 16.07 15.53 2.12
C LYS A 78 15.48 16.28 3.31
N TYR A 79 14.22 16.03 3.60
CA TYR A 79 13.47 16.73 4.65
C TYR A 79 13.39 15.94 5.97
N PHE A 80 13.92 14.72 5.99
CA PHE A 80 13.97 13.91 7.21
C PHE A 80 14.79 14.63 8.30
N GLY A 81 14.22 14.76 9.50
CA GLY A 81 14.83 15.48 10.60
C GLY A 81 14.84 17.00 10.49
N THR A 82 14.16 17.57 9.49
CA THR A 82 14.00 19.02 9.32
C THR A 82 12.64 19.51 9.84
N GLU A 83 12.47 20.84 9.94
CA GLU A 83 11.18 21.46 10.30
C GLU A 83 10.05 21.19 9.29
N HIS A 84 10.39 20.75 8.08
CA HIS A 84 9.45 20.43 6.99
C HIS A 84 9.04 18.95 6.95
N GLU A 85 9.61 18.10 7.79
CA GLU A 85 9.39 16.65 7.77
C GLU A 85 7.91 16.28 7.82
N ASP A 86 7.17 16.83 8.79
CA ASP A 86 5.76 16.49 8.98
C ASP A 86 4.90 16.82 7.75
N GLU A 87 5.13 17.99 7.13
CA GLU A 87 4.41 18.39 5.92
C GLU A 87 4.77 17.50 4.73
N VAL A 88 6.06 17.25 4.52
CA VAL A 88 6.56 16.45 3.40
C VAL A 88 6.08 15.01 3.51
N PHE A 89 6.20 14.39 4.68
CA PHE A 89 5.77 12.99 4.89
C PHE A 89 4.25 12.83 4.94
N PHE A 90 3.52 13.91 5.14
CA PHE A 90 2.06 13.88 5.05
C PHE A 90 1.56 13.88 3.60
N TYR A 91 2.12 14.71 2.72
CA TYR A 91 1.66 14.88 1.35
C TYR A 91 2.39 14.01 0.33
N ALA A 92 3.70 13.80 0.49
CA ALA A 92 4.49 13.00 -0.43
C ALA A 92 4.30 11.50 -0.17
N ASN A 93 4.25 10.71 -1.22
CA ASN A 93 4.20 9.26 -1.12
C ASN A 93 5.16 8.63 -2.14
N TYR A 94 6.13 7.88 -1.65
CA TYR A 94 7.09 7.17 -2.50
C TYR A 94 6.59 5.82 -3.01
N VAL A 95 5.44 5.34 -2.54
CA VAL A 95 4.86 4.09 -3.02
C VAL A 95 4.26 4.30 -4.41
N ARG A 96 4.70 3.50 -5.36
CA ARG A 96 4.21 3.55 -6.74
C ARG A 96 2.77 3.03 -6.80
N PRO A 97 1.81 3.81 -7.31
CA PRO A 97 0.43 3.33 -7.49
C PRO A 97 0.39 2.21 -8.53
N VAL A 98 -0.28 1.11 -8.19
CA VAL A 98 -0.46 -0.05 -9.05
C VAL A 98 -1.85 -0.02 -9.67
N LYS A 99 -1.97 -0.22 -10.98
CA LYS A 99 -3.26 -0.24 -11.67
C LYS A 99 -3.87 -1.62 -11.73
N VAL A 100 -3.09 -2.61 -12.10
CA VAL A 100 -3.53 -4.01 -12.26
C VAL A 100 -2.55 -4.93 -11.54
N ILE A 101 -3.09 -5.91 -10.81
CA ILE A 101 -2.30 -7.00 -10.23
C ILE A 101 -2.56 -8.25 -11.04
N HIS A 102 -1.49 -8.87 -11.50
CA HIS A 102 -1.49 -10.16 -12.16
C HIS A 102 -1.00 -11.24 -11.19
N PHE A 103 -1.93 -11.98 -10.62
CA PHE A 103 -1.61 -13.13 -9.79
C PHE A 103 -1.41 -14.38 -10.65
N HIS A 104 -0.38 -15.15 -10.36
CA HIS A 104 -0.06 -16.38 -11.08
C HIS A 104 0.73 -17.36 -10.20
N ASN A 105 0.82 -18.62 -10.61
CA ASN A 105 1.72 -19.60 -10.01
C ASN A 105 3.09 -19.60 -10.72
N TYR A 106 4.05 -20.33 -10.17
CA TYR A 106 5.40 -20.43 -10.75
C TYR A 106 5.41 -20.96 -12.18
N SER A 107 4.52 -21.89 -12.52
CA SER A 107 4.44 -22.48 -13.86
C SER A 107 3.61 -21.67 -14.85
N ASN A 108 2.98 -20.57 -14.41
CA ASN A 108 2.03 -19.79 -15.20
C ASN A 108 0.87 -20.62 -15.79
N SER A 109 0.49 -21.71 -15.12
CA SER A 109 -0.63 -22.56 -15.55
C SER A 109 -1.99 -21.95 -15.29
N TRP A 110 -2.06 -20.98 -14.38
CA TRP A 110 -3.23 -20.15 -14.12
C TRP A 110 -2.83 -18.69 -13.83
N HIS A 111 -3.78 -17.81 -14.06
CA HIS A 111 -3.67 -16.40 -13.71
C HIS A 111 -5.00 -15.81 -13.25
N LEU A 112 -4.90 -14.71 -12.53
CA LEU A 112 -6.00 -13.87 -12.09
C LEU A 112 -5.55 -12.41 -12.14
N ASP A 113 -6.15 -11.63 -13.02
CA ASP A 113 -5.90 -10.20 -13.14
C ASP A 113 -7.04 -9.43 -12.46
N VAL A 114 -6.69 -8.55 -11.54
CA VAL A 114 -7.63 -7.69 -10.83
C VAL A 114 -7.20 -6.23 -10.89
N GLU A 115 -8.17 -5.33 -10.87
CA GLU A 115 -7.89 -3.92 -10.61
C GLU A 115 -7.31 -3.77 -9.21
N CYS A 116 -6.28 -2.96 -9.07
CA CYS A 116 -5.81 -2.49 -7.78
C CYS A 116 -6.49 -1.16 -7.48
N GLU A 117 -7.42 -1.14 -6.54
CA GLU A 117 -8.15 0.08 -6.19
C GLU A 117 -7.26 1.05 -5.41
N ARG A 118 -6.43 0.52 -4.53
CA ARG A 118 -5.47 1.28 -3.72
C ARG A 118 -4.34 0.38 -3.25
N ASN A 119 -3.15 0.92 -3.19
CA ASN A 119 -2.01 0.28 -2.56
C ASN A 119 -1.16 1.31 -1.83
N ASP A 120 -0.59 0.90 -0.72
CA ASP A 120 0.31 1.68 0.10
C ASP A 120 1.08 0.73 1.03
N PHE A 121 1.74 1.26 2.04
CA PHE A 121 2.30 0.46 3.12
C PHE A 121 1.59 0.73 4.45
N VAL A 122 1.64 -0.23 5.34
CA VAL A 122 1.18 -0.13 6.73
C VAL A 122 2.26 -0.67 7.67
N THR A 123 2.33 -0.09 8.85
CA THR A 123 3.12 -0.62 9.96
C THR A 123 2.23 -1.46 10.85
N LEU A 124 2.76 -2.53 11.42
CA LEU A 124 2.00 -3.37 12.35
C LEU A 124 1.80 -2.65 13.69
N THR A 125 0.90 -1.67 13.70
CA THR A 125 0.51 -0.84 14.85
C THR A 125 -0.99 -0.91 15.05
N ASP A 126 -1.44 -0.58 16.27
CA ASP A 126 -2.88 -0.53 16.58
C ASP A 126 -3.61 0.45 15.64
N GLY A 127 -3.00 1.60 15.34
CA GLY A 127 -3.57 2.62 14.46
C GLY A 127 -3.73 2.17 13.02
N ASP A 128 -2.69 1.56 12.43
CA ASP A 128 -2.72 1.12 11.04
C ASP A 128 -3.63 -0.10 10.86
N VAL A 129 -3.62 -1.05 11.80
CA VAL A 129 -4.52 -2.22 11.74
C VAL A 129 -5.97 -1.77 11.92
N LYS A 130 -6.26 -0.82 12.81
CA LYS A 130 -7.59 -0.22 12.94
C LYS A 130 -8.04 0.44 11.64
N PHE A 131 -7.17 1.17 10.97
CA PHE A 131 -7.44 1.76 9.66
C PHE A 131 -7.85 0.69 8.62
N LEU A 132 -7.11 -0.42 8.54
CA LEU A 132 -7.45 -1.54 7.64
C LEU A 132 -8.80 -2.17 7.99
N ASN A 133 -9.12 -2.32 9.29
CA ASN A 133 -10.41 -2.83 9.74
C ASN A 133 -11.57 -1.91 9.32
N GLU A 134 -11.44 -0.60 9.56
CA GLU A 134 -12.49 0.38 9.33
C GLU A 134 -12.70 0.70 7.85
N GLU A 135 -11.61 0.92 7.10
CA GLU A 135 -11.70 1.31 5.67
C GLU A 135 -11.98 0.14 4.73
N TYR A 136 -11.46 -1.04 5.03
CA TYR A 136 -11.52 -2.20 4.12
C TYR A 136 -12.25 -3.40 4.71
N GLY A 137 -12.65 -3.37 5.98
CA GLY A 137 -13.18 -4.55 6.68
C GLY A 137 -12.16 -5.69 6.75
N CYS A 138 -10.87 -5.37 6.69
CA CYS A 138 -9.79 -6.35 6.67
C CYS A 138 -9.30 -6.65 8.07
N HIS A 139 -9.32 -7.91 8.48
CA HIS A 139 -8.89 -8.40 9.79
C HIS A 139 -7.70 -9.37 9.72
N GLU A 140 -7.07 -9.48 8.55
CA GLU A 140 -5.98 -10.45 8.32
C GLU A 140 -4.74 -10.21 9.20
N LEU A 141 -4.50 -8.97 9.67
CA LEU A 141 -3.36 -8.63 10.51
C LEU A 141 -3.68 -8.60 12.02
N ASP A 142 -4.93 -8.82 12.42
CA ASP A 142 -5.35 -8.70 13.82
C ASP A 142 -4.58 -9.64 14.75
N ASP A 143 -4.49 -10.92 14.41
CA ASP A 143 -3.79 -11.93 15.21
C ASP A 143 -2.29 -11.66 15.28
N MET A 144 -1.70 -11.25 14.16
CA MET A 144 -0.28 -10.89 14.09
C MET A 144 0.03 -9.68 14.98
N LEU A 145 -0.84 -8.67 14.98
CA LEU A 145 -0.71 -7.51 15.86
C LEU A 145 -0.80 -7.91 17.33
N ASN A 146 -1.80 -8.74 17.69
CA ASN A 146 -1.97 -9.22 19.06
C ASN A 146 -0.75 -10.00 19.54
N ASP A 147 -0.21 -10.89 18.71
CA ASP A 147 1.00 -11.65 19.02
C ASP A 147 2.23 -10.75 19.13
N PHE A 148 2.37 -9.76 18.24
CA PHE A 148 3.45 -8.80 18.31
C PHE A 148 3.40 -7.96 19.59
N ASN A 149 2.23 -7.47 19.98
CA ASN A 149 2.05 -6.65 21.18
C ASN A 149 2.36 -7.40 22.48
N LYS A 150 2.32 -8.74 22.49
CA LYS A 150 2.73 -9.58 23.62
C LYS A 150 4.25 -9.69 23.74
N ARG A 151 5.00 -9.42 22.68
CA ARG A 151 6.45 -9.44 22.64
C ARG A 151 6.97 -8.05 23.00
N LYS A 152 8.09 -7.99 23.71
CA LYS A 152 8.77 -6.71 24.02
C LYS A 152 9.72 -6.31 22.88
N GLU A 153 9.25 -6.37 21.64
CA GLU A 153 10.02 -6.00 20.45
C GLU A 153 9.71 -4.56 20.05
N GLU A 154 10.75 -3.78 19.75
CA GLU A 154 10.62 -2.38 19.38
C GLU A 154 10.40 -2.17 17.89
N ASN A 155 10.98 -3.03 17.04
CA ASN A 155 10.90 -2.90 15.59
C ASN A 155 9.64 -3.57 15.04
N ARG A 156 8.65 -2.77 14.68
CA ARG A 156 7.41 -3.25 14.10
C ARG A 156 7.58 -3.55 12.62
N PRO A 157 7.12 -4.71 12.12
CA PRO A 157 7.16 -5.02 10.71
C PRO A 157 6.25 -4.08 9.90
N LEU A 158 6.67 -3.82 8.67
CA LEU A 158 5.89 -3.09 7.68
C LEU A 158 5.46 -4.04 6.57
N PHE A 159 4.31 -3.73 5.97
CA PHE A 159 3.75 -4.48 4.84
C PHE A 159 3.30 -3.52 3.75
N PHE A 160 3.51 -3.90 2.50
CA PHE A 160 2.74 -3.35 1.40
C PHE A 160 1.37 -4.01 1.39
N TYR A 161 0.32 -3.24 1.16
CA TYR A 161 -1.02 -3.75 0.96
C TYR A 161 -1.57 -3.35 -0.40
N PHE A 162 -2.44 -4.19 -0.93
CA PHE A 162 -3.13 -3.99 -2.20
C PHE A 162 -4.61 -4.29 -2.00
N SER A 163 -5.46 -3.31 -2.29
CA SER A 163 -6.91 -3.52 -2.31
C SER A 163 -7.32 -4.07 -3.67
N CYS A 164 -7.78 -5.32 -3.68
CA CYS A 164 -8.18 -6.02 -4.88
C CYS A 164 -9.62 -5.65 -5.26
N GLY A 165 -9.77 -5.02 -6.42
CA GLY A 165 -11.05 -4.62 -6.98
C GLY A 165 -11.61 -5.63 -7.97
N LYS A 166 -12.13 -5.12 -9.08
CA LYS A 166 -12.79 -5.91 -10.10
C LYS A 166 -11.83 -6.91 -10.78
N VAL A 167 -12.31 -8.13 -10.99
CA VAL A 167 -11.63 -9.12 -11.84
C VAL A 167 -11.70 -8.66 -13.30
N ILE A 168 -10.53 -8.58 -13.94
CA ILE A 168 -10.36 -8.14 -15.34
C ILE A 168 -10.29 -9.35 -16.26
N ASP A 169 -9.44 -10.33 -15.90
CA ASP A 169 -9.23 -11.54 -16.69
C ASP A 169 -8.76 -12.70 -15.80
N THR A 170 -9.15 -13.91 -16.15
CA THR A 170 -8.70 -15.11 -15.46
C THR A 170 -9.00 -16.38 -16.27
N ASN A 171 -8.16 -17.39 -16.12
CA ASN A 171 -8.44 -18.75 -16.58
C ASN A 171 -8.84 -19.69 -15.41
N LEU A 172 -9.02 -19.16 -14.20
CA LEU A 172 -9.58 -19.91 -13.08
C LEU A 172 -11.10 -20.05 -13.24
N GLN A 173 -11.61 -21.18 -12.79
CA GLN A 173 -13.05 -21.47 -12.80
C GLN A 173 -13.53 -21.64 -11.35
N LEU A 174 -14.68 -21.05 -11.07
CA LEU A 174 -15.37 -21.24 -9.80
C LEU A 174 -15.98 -22.65 -9.69
#